data_b9e9bf61b40593070ae20c9d882446de
#
_entry.id   b9e9bf61b40593070ae20c9d882446de
#
_cell.length_a   1.000
_cell.length_b   1.000
_cell.length_c   1.000
_cell.angle_alpha   90.00
_cell.angle_beta   90.00
_cell.angle_gamma   90.00
#
_symmetry.space_group_name_H-M   'P 1'
#
loop_
_entity.id
_entity.type
_entity.pdbx_description
1 polymer ?
#
loop_
_entity_poly.entity_id
_entity_poly.type
_entity_poly.pdbx_seq_one_letter_code
_entity_poly.pdbx_strand_id
1 'polypeptide(L)'
;MRRFVMKRILAVMIFVQAFGLPGTSVLCARENAPFFSLPQMESGTQVSLDDFRGQIVVLDFFNANCGDCVRVSWELESGVQTYYAARSGNPHGIAVQVIAVNSEIAEQEDMEAFLLKTELGMVLDDPEGTLLERYGGTGLPYLVVIDATAKEPGAAAPRVVLRQAKYEGLKKLRDTIDAITGQAEPVSANPETQVENAPDPDLTLQPLVAEQQAVHEATLDVAAMIASDVHVTDVLAECRQERPSAEFSLAVSYRPTRMDFKSEHLGIKRNKRLQEDHVGVQGSVSSDLNESLTLKLDGGTYDGFQTYRALWMDEYNRLKFGDRNAADGDFAAYRDAHPWGYNASPSLRWEYLPDAGFADAGVSYQYDSVSPGYVGGAPLVRLRDTYETVGAHLSFENVLTRRLRTLLEGRIDDTTEREKRVTLQSALNYALAEDWVVRLAVGYATEDPHFSAKSASAVLERDWRGIWFVSVFGRYYEDTSEIDNGLAVDAAAPPLKTYQAGLGVRRQGNRSAIKFDIGPCFSRYKLHPKRNTDFDQLYRDRDWLSLQAAFQHQF
;
A
#
# COMPACT_ATOMS: atom_id res chain seq x y z
N MET A 1 0.19 11.49 32.99
CA MET A 1 0.66 11.13 31.64
C MET A 1 -0.02 9.85 31.09
N ARG A 2 0.11 8.65 31.65
CA ARG A 2 -0.57 7.41 31.13
C ARG A 2 -2.09 7.53 30.88
N ARG A 3 -2.82 8.30 31.69
CA ARG A 3 -4.29 8.52 31.51
C ARG A 3 -4.64 9.45 30.34
N PHE A 4 -3.72 10.30 29.88
CA PHE A 4 -3.95 11.26 28.79
C PHE A 4 -3.75 10.60 27.41
N VAL A 5 -2.72 9.75 27.29
CA VAL A 5 -2.43 8.98 26.08
C VAL A 5 -3.53 7.94 25.81
N MET A 6 -3.98 7.24 26.87
CA MET A 6 -5.05 6.26 26.75
C MET A 6 -6.39 6.88 26.36
N LYS A 7 -6.68 8.14 26.77
CA LYS A 7 -7.87 8.87 26.33
C LYS A 7 -7.80 9.31 24.86
N ARG A 8 -6.61 9.66 24.33
CA ARG A 8 -6.41 10.01 22.92
C ARG A 8 -6.46 8.78 22.02
N ILE A 9 -5.88 7.65 22.43
CA ILE A 9 -5.98 6.37 21.71
C ILE A 9 -7.44 5.88 21.71
N LEU A 10 -8.16 6.03 22.82
CA LEU A 10 -9.58 5.67 22.92
C LEU A 10 -10.45 6.58 22.03
N ALA A 11 -10.11 7.87 21.88
CA ALA A 11 -10.80 8.77 20.97
C ALA A 11 -10.59 8.40 19.50
N VAL A 12 -9.41 7.94 19.13
CA VAL A 12 -9.10 7.43 17.77
C VAL A 12 -9.82 6.11 17.52
N MET A 13 -9.87 5.20 18.51
CA MET A 13 -10.67 3.96 18.40
C MET A 13 -12.18 4.23 18.32
N ILE A 14 -12.68 5.23 19.00
CA ILE A 14 -14.10 5.64 18.92
C ILE A 14 -14.39 6.29 17.56
N PHE A 15 -13.44 7.02 16.97
CA PHE A 15 -13.58 7.58 15.62
C PHE A 15 -13.63 6.48 14.54
N VAL A 16 -12.83 5.44 14.68
CA VAL A 16 -12.88 4.26 13.79
C VAL A 16 -14.19 3.48 13.96
N GLN A 17 -14.76 3.42 15.17
CA GLN A 17 -16.07 2.80 15.41
C GLN A 17 -17.26 3.67 14.97
N ALA A 18 -17.11 5.00 14.91
CA ALA A 18 -18.16 5.91 14.44
C ALA A 18 -18.37 5.87 12.91
N PHE A 19 -17.40 5.36 12.15
CA PHE A 19 -17.54 5.02 10.73
C PHE A 19 -17.97 3.56 10.48
N GLY A 20 -18.40 2.85 11.52
CA GLY A 20 -19.10 1.59 11.40
C GLY A 20 -20.39 1.79 10.63
N LEU A 21 -20.36 1.55 9.35
CA LEU A 21 -21.53 1.49 8.48
C LEU A 21 -22.49 0.43 9.05
N PRO A 22 -23.79 0.73 9.14
CA PRO A 22 -24.77 -0.27 9.53
C PRO A 22 -24.67 -1.43 8.54
N GLY A 23 -24.55 -2.65 9.07
CA GLY A 23 -24.64 -3.87 8.28
C GLY A 23 -26.00 -3.93 7.58
N THR A 24 -26.07 -3.36 6.41
CA THR A 24 -27.13 -3.65 5.45
C THR A 24 -26.81 -5.02 4.89
N SER A 25 -27.60 -6.00 5.26
CA SER A 25 -27.72 -7.25 4.52
C SER A 25 -28.13 -6.88 3.10
N VAL A 26 -27.14 -6.78 2.20
CA VAL A 26 -27.40 -6.57 0.78
C VAL A 26 -27.97 -7.88 0.26
N LEU A 27 -29.28 -7.90 0.00
CA LEU A 27 -29.86 -8.86 -0.90
C LEU A 27 -29.07 -8.75 -2.22
N CYS A 28 -28.33 -9.80 -2.58
CA CYS A 28 -27.69 -9.91 -3.90
C CYS A 28 -28.74 -9.67 -4.98
N ALA A 29 -28.64 -8.57 -5.69
CA ALA A 29 -29.36 -8.39 -6.94
C ALA A 29 -28.90 -9.51 -7.89
N ARG A 30 -29.81 -10.38 -8.31
CA ARG A 30 -29.54 -11.52 -9.20
C ARG A 30 -29.31 -10.96 -10.62
N GLU A 31 -28.05 -10.93 -11.07
CA GLU A 31 -27.66 -10.40 -12.37
C GLU A 31 -27.63 -11.52 -13.43
N ASN A 32 -28.18 -11.25 -14.60
CA ASN A 32 -28.14 -12.20 -15.73
C ASN A 32 -26.71 -12.32 -16.25
N ALA A 33 -26.27 -13.56 -16.50
CA ALA A 33 -24.95 -13.82 -17.07
C ALA A 33 -24.89 -13.29 -18.52
N PRO A 34 -23.86 -12.53 -18.91
CA PRO A 34 -23.61 -12.16 -20.28
C PRO A 34 -23.55 -13.38 -21.20
N PHE A 35 -24.34 -13.38 -22.27
CA PHE A 35 -24.31 -14.45 -23.26
C PHE A 35 -22.98 -14.45 -24.01
N PHE A 36 -22.44 -15.63 -24.33
CA PHE A 36 -21.27 -15.79 -25.20
C PHE A 36 -21.46 -16.91 -26.22
N SER A 37 -20.70 -16.81 -27.28
CA SER A 37 -20.47 -17.88 -28.26
C SER A 37 -19.05 -17.69 -28.80
N LEU A 38 -18.14 -18.62 -28.41
CA LEU A 38 -16.71 -18.56 -28.72
C LEU A 38 -16.24 -19.86 -29.36
N PRO A 39 -15.19 -19.85 -30.18
CA PRO A 39 -14.60 -21.05 -30.73
C PRO A 39 -13.86 -21.86 -29.65
N GLN A 40 -14.05 -23.16 -29.61
CA GLN A 40 -13.22 -24.07 -28.85
C GLN A 40 -11.84 -24.18 -29.51
N MET A 41 -10.79 -24.05 -28.73
CA MET A 41 -9.42 -23.90 -29.26
C MET A 41 -8.94 -25.12 -30.05
N GLU A 42 -9.27 -26.35 -29.64
CA GLU A 42 -8.83 -27.57 -30.33
C GLU A 42 -9.64 -27.86 -31.60
N SER A 43 -10.95 -27.69 -31.57
CA SER A 43 -11.86 -28.11 -32.65
C SER A 43 -12.34 -27.02 -33.54
N GLY A 44 -12.20 -25.74 -33.13
CA GLY A 44 -12.82 -24.58 -33.80
C GLY A 44 -14.34 -24.54 -33.71
N THR A 45 -14.97 -25.50 -33.00
CA THR A 45 -16.42 -25.56 -32.86
C THR A 45 -16.91 -24.41 -31.98
N GLN A 46 -17.97 -23.73 -32.43
CA GLN A 46 -18.61 -22.67 -31.64
C GLN A 46 -19.31 -23.28 -30.42
N VAL A 47 -18.96 -22.78 -29.24
CA VAL A 47 -19.51 -23.17 -27.94
C VAL A 47 -20.20 -21.93 -27.34
N SER A 48 -21.44 -22.12 -26.90
CA SER A 48 -22.25 -21.04 -26.33
C SER A 48 -22.66 -21.33 -24.89
N LEU A 49 -23.02 -20.30 -24.12
CA LEU A 49 -23.54 -20.45 -22.77
C LEU A 49 -24.82 -21.31 -22.74
N ASP A 50 -25.63 -21.28 -23.81
CA ASP A 50 -26.87 -22.07 -23.92
C ASP A 50 -26.60 -23.58 -24.00
N ASP A 51 -25.41 -24.02 -24.42
CA ASP A 51 -25.03 -25.43 -24.47
C ASP A 51 -24.90 -26.06 -23.09
N PHE A 52 -24.81 -25.24 -22.04
CA PHE A 52 -24.65 -25.66 -20.64
C PHE A 52 -25.92 -25.46 -19.81
N ARG A 53 -27.08 -25.36 -20.44
CA ARG A 53 -28.34 -25.30 -19.72
C ARG A 53 -28.58 -26.57 -18.88
N GLY A 54 -29.02 -26.41 -17.65
CA GLY A 54 -29.15 -27.46 -16.67
C GLY A 54 -27.91 -27.74 -15.86
N GLN A 55 -26.86 -26.94 -16.00
CA GLN A 55 -25.58 -27.10 -15.32
C GLN A 55 -25.19 -25.86 -14.53
N ILE A 56 -24.16 -26.01 -13.70
CA ILE A 56 -23.40 -24.89 -13.12
C ILE A 56 -22.15 -24.71 -13.96
N VAL A 57 -21.88 -23.49 -14.41
CA VAL A 57 -20.71 -23.18 -15.24
C VAL A 57 -19.71 -22.37 -14.42
N VAL A 58 -18.44 -22.75 -14.47
CA VAL A 58 -17.32 -22.02 -13.89
C VAL A 58 -16.44 -21.55 -15.04
N LEU A 59 -16.42 -20.23 -15.30
CA LEU A 59 -15.51 -19.63 -16.26
C LEU A 59 -14.18 -19.33 -15.56
N ASP A 60 -13.09 -19.73 -16.18
CA ASP A 60 -11.70 -19.47 -15.78
C ASP A 60 -11.03 -18.63 -16.87
N PHE A 61 -10.99 -17.33 -16.69
CA PHE A 61 -10.30 -16.44 -17.61
C PHE A 61 -8.80 -16.45 -17.32
N PHE A 62 -8.01 -16.75 -18.33
CA PHE A 62 -6.57 -16.92 -18.20
C PHE A 62 -5.79 -16.35 -19.39
N ASN A 63 -4.48 -16.29 -19.22
CA ASN A 63 -3.49 -16.06 -20.26
C ASN A 63 -2.37 -17.10 -20.11
N ALA A 64 -1.88 -17.64 -21.21
CA ALA A 64 -0.85 -18.69 -21.23
C ALA A 64 0.47 -18.28 -20.53
N ASN A 65 0.76 -16.97 -20.49
CA ASN A 65 1.95 -16.41 -19.85
C ASN A 65 1.76 -16.00 -18.38
N CYS A 66 0.57 -16.20 -17.82
CA CYS A 66 0.23 -15.85 -16.44
C CYS A 66 0.59 -17.02 -15.51
N GLY A 67 1.63 -16.87 -14.70
CA GLY A 67 2.09 -17.92 -13.78
C GLY A 67 1.08 -18.30 -12.71
N ASP A 68 0.28 -17.34 -12.20
CA ASP A 68 -0.80 -17.63 -11.25
C ASP A 68 -1.96 -18.37 -11.92
N CYS A 69 -2.22 -18.13 -13.20
CA CYS A 69 -3.26 -18.81 -13.96
C CYS A 69 -2.96 -20.31 -14.09
N VAL A 70 -1.72 -20.70 -14.31
CA VAL A 70 -1.33 -22.15 -14.37
C VAL A 70 -1.79 -22.87 -13.11
N ARG A 71 -1.52 -22.32 -11.95
CA ARG A 71 -1.90 -22.92 -10.66
C ARG A 71 -3.41 -22.97 -10.48
N VAL A 72 -4.11 -21.87 -10.78
CA VAL A 72 -5.56 -21.76 -10.60
C VAL A 72 -6.28 -22.70 -11.56
N SER A 73 -5.94 -22.70 -12.84
CA SER A 73 -6.55 -23.57 -13.84
C SER A 73 -6.35 -25.06 -13.51
N TRP A 74 -5.15 -25.44 -13.05
CA TRP A 74 -4.91 -26.81 -12.58
C TRP A 74 -5.76 -27.17 -11.34
N GLU A 75 -5.88 -26.27 -10.36
CA GLU A 75 -6.74 -26.48 -9.20
C GLU A 75 -8.22 -26.58 -9.59
N LEU A 76 -8.69 -25.83 -10.59
CA LEU A 76 -10.06 -25.90 -11.09
C LEU A 76 -10.33 -27.21 -11.82
N GLU A 77 -9.42 -27.65 -12.69
CA GLU A 77 -9.59 -28.95 -13.39
C GLU A 77 -9.61 -30.12 -12.40
N SER A 78 -8.63 -30.18 -11.51
CA SER A 78 -8.53 -31.29 -10.54
C SER A 78 -9.54 -31.16 -9.39
N GLY A 79 -9.72 -29.94 -8.87
CA GLY A 79 -10.48 -29.68 -7.65
C GLY A 79 -11.95 -29.33 -7.87
N VAL A 80 -12.36 -28.96 -9.08
CA VAL A 80 -13.77 -28.64 -9.41
C VAL A 80 -14.28 -29.59 -10.48
N GLN A 81 -13.71 -29.56 -11.69
CA GLN A 81 -14.20 -30.39 -12.80
C GLN A 81 -14.18 -31.88 -12.45
N THR A 82 -13.01 -32.42 -12.17
CA THR A 82 -12.84 -33.84 -11.81
C THR A 82 -13.55 -34.19 -10.51
N TYR A 83 -13.52 -33.30 -9.52
CA TYR A 83 -14.17 -33.54 -8.22
C TYR A 83 -15.68 -33.72 -8.33
N TYR A 84 -16.38 -32.84 -9.10
CA TYR A 84 -17.83 -32.94 -9.27
C TYR A 84 -18.23 -33.98 -10.31
N ALA A 85 -17.44 -34.20 -11.35
CA ALA A 85 -17.66 -35.28 -12.32
C ALA A 85 -17.68 -36.67 -11.63
N ALA A 86 -16.73 -36.93 -10.71
CA ALA A 86 -16.67 -38.17 -9.95
C ALA A 86 -17.86 -38.38 -8.99
N ARG A 87 -18.63 -37.33 -8.69
CA ARG A 87 -19.78 -37.32 -7.78
C ARG A 87 -21.13 -37.17 -8.47
N SER A 88 -21.13 -37.14 -9.82
CA SER A 88 -22.31 -36.90 -10.65
C SER A 88 -22.96 -35.51 -10.39
N GLY A 89 -22.15 -34.52 -9.99
CA GLY A 89 -22.57 -33.15 -9.76
C GLY A 89 -22.34 -32.66 -8.33
N ASN A 90 -22.94 -31.47 -8.02
CA ASN A 90 -22.92 -30.90 -6.68
C ASN A 90 -23.86 -31.68 -5.71
N PRO A 91 -23.99 -31.36 -4.41
CA PRO A 91 -24.87 -32.05 -3.46
C PRO A 91 -26.35 -32.17 -3.89
N HIS A 92 -26.77 -31.33 -4.84
CA HIS A 92 -28.13 -31.34 -5.39
C HIS A 92 -28.24 -32.08 -6.73
N GLY A 93 -27.18 -32.81 -7.15
CA GLY A 93 -27.16 -33.59 -8.39
C GLY A 93 -27.06 -32.76 -9.66
N ILE A 94 -26.59 -31.52 -9.58
CA ILE A 94 -26.44 -30.63 -10.71
C ILE A 94 -25.01 -30.73 -11.25
N ALA A 95 -24.88 -31.06 -12.54
CA ALA A 95 -23.57 -31.14 -13.19
C ALA A 95 -22.82 -29.79 -13.14
N VAL A 96 -21.50 -29.86 -12.97
CA VAL A 96 -20.61 -28.68 -12.92
C VAL A 96 -19.63 -28.77 -14.08
N GLN A 97 -19.53 -27.72 -14.87
CA GLN A 97 -18.62 -27.61 -16.00
C GLN A 97 -17.65 -26.45 -15.80
N VAL A 98 -16.36 -26.74 -15.83
CA VAL A 98 -15.29 -25.74 -15.88
C VAL A 98 -15.00 -25.45 -17.36
N ILE A 99 -14.95 -24.18 -17.71
CA ILE A 99 -14.63 -23.68 -19.05
C ILE A 99 -13.51 -22.64 -18.88
N ALA A 100 -12.34 -22.95 -19.40
CA ALA A 100 -11.25 -22.00 -19.46
C ALA A 100 -11.39 -21.10 -20.69
N VAL A 101 -11.13 -19.80 -20.53
CA VAL A 101 -11.23 -18.79 -21.60
C VAL A 101 -9.90 -18.09 -21.72
N ASN A 102 -9.20 -18.32 -22.83
CA ASN A 102 -7.99 -17.58 -23.15
C ASN A 102 -8.36 -16.14 -23.55
N SER A 103 -7.91 -15.16 -22.78
CA SER A 103 -8.33 -13.74 -22.90
C SER A 103 -7.26 -12.83 -23.51
N GLU A 104 -6.21 -13.40 -24.09
CA GLU A 104 -5.14 -12.64 -24.75
C GLU A 104 -4.57 -13.44 -25.93
N ILE A 105 -3.88 -12.74 -26.84
CA ILE A 105 -3.13 -13.39 -27.92
C ILE A 105 -1.92 -14.10 -27.31
N ALA A 106 -1.85 -15.42 -27.46
CA ALA A 106 -0.72 -16.24 -26.99
C ALA A 106 0.02 -16.86 -28.17
N GLU A 107 1.33 -17.03 -28.04
CA GLU A 107 2.11 -17.83 -28.95
C GLU A 107 1.70 -19.31 -28.81
N GLN A 108 1.74 -20.07 -29.90
CA GLN A 108 1.27 -21.46 -29.90
C GLN A 108 2.06 -22.34 -28.91
N GLU A 109 3.38 -22.12 -28.80
CA GLU A 109 4.25 -22.87 -27.87
C GLU A 109 3.90 -22.61 -26.41
N ASP A 110 3.58 -21.35 -26.07
CA ASP A 110 3.18 -20.96 -24.70
C ASP A 110 1.85 -21.59 -24.32
N MET A 111 0.89 -21.62 -25.26
CA MET A 111 -0.41 -22.22 -25.07
C MET A 111 -0.31 -23.74 -24.90
N GLU A 112 0.45 -24.42 -25.75
CA GLU A 112 0.70 -25.87 -25.64
C GLU A 112 1.34 -26.21 -24.28
N ALA A 113 2.33 -25.41 -23.83
CA ALA A 113 2.97 -25.58 -22.54
C ALA A 113 2.01 -25.33 -21.36
N PHE A 114 1.11 -24.38 -21.49
CA PHE A 114 0.06 -24.10 -20.50
C PHE A 114 -0.93 -25.26 -20.38
N LEU A 115 -1.46 -25.72 -21.49
CA LEU A 115 -2.44 -26.82 -21.55
C LEU A 115 -1.84 -28.14 -20.99
N LEU A 116 -0.58 -28.42 -21.30
CA LEU A 116 0.12 -29.59 -20.76
C LEU A 116 0.27 -29.54 -19.23
N LYS A 117 0.41 -28.35 -18.66
CA LYS A 117 0.57 -28.18 -17.20
C LYS A 117 -0.77 -28.17 -16.44
N THR A 118 -1.85 -27.77 -17.08
CA THR A 118 -3.15 -27.53 -16.44
C THR A 118 -4.15 -28.65 -16.67
N GLU A 119 -3.95 -29.47 -17.71
CA GLU A 119 -4.82 -30.62 -18.10
C GLU A 119 -6.28 -30.20 -18.36
N LEU A 120 -6.52 -28.92 -18.77
CA LEU A 120 -7.84 -28.37 -18.99
C LEU A 120 -8.59 -29.15 -20.09
N GLY A 121 -9.83 -29.59 -19.78
CA GLY A 121 -10.66 -30.36 -20.72
C GLY A 121 -11.42 -29.50 -21.72
N MET A 122 -11.70 -28.22 -21.44
CA MET A 122 -12.43 -27.31 -22.33
C MET A 122 -11.82 -25.91 -22.29
N VAL A 123 -11.32 -25.47 -23.45
CA VAL A 123 -10.71 -24.14 -23.61
C VAL A 123 -11.35 -23.42 -24.77
N LEU A 124 -11.85 -22.21 -24.52
CA LEU A 124 -12.40 -21.29 -25.50
C LEU A 124 -11.40 -20.17 -25.78
N ASP A 125 -11.47 -19.62 -26.99
CA ASP A 125 -10.56 -18.58 -27.43
C ASP A 125 -11.28 -17.23 -27.54
N ASP A 126 -10.86 -16.24 -26.73
CA ASP A 126 -11.32 -14.85 -26.71
C ASP A 126 -10.09 -13.91 -26.72
N PRO A 127 -9.30 -13.91 -27.82
CA PRO A 127 -7.99 -13.25 -27.87
C PRO A 127 -8.06 -11.73 -27.69
N GLU A 128 -9.24 -11.13 -27.84
CA GLU A 128 -9.49 -9.70 -27.62
C GLU A 128 -9.93 -9.39 -26.19
N GLY A 129 -10.18 -10.42 -25.34
CA GLY A 129 -10.62 -10.26 -23.95
C GLY A 129 -12.02 -9.67 -23.78
N THR A 130 -12.81 -9.62 -24.88
CA THR A 130 -14.16 -9.01 -24.88
C THR A 130 -15.13 -9.70 -23.94
N LEU A 131 -15.00 -11.00 -23.74
CA LEU A 131 -15.84 -11.72 -22.81
C LEU A 131 -15.43 -11.46 -21.37
N LEU A 132 -14.11 -11.39 -21.11
CA LEU A 132 -13.58 -11.01 -19.80
C LEU A 132 -14.14 -9.66 -19.34
N GLU A 133 -14.08 -8.64 -20.22
CA GLU A 133 -14.62 -7.29 -19.94
C GLU A 133 -16.13 -7.33 -19.66
N ARG A 134 -16.90 -8.09 -20.45
CA ARG A 134 -18.36 -8.22 -20.28
C ARG A 134 -18.75 -8.87 -18.95
N TYR A 135 -17.89 -9.72 -18.39
CA TYR A 135 -18.05 -10.27 -17.05
C TYR A 135 -17.44 -9.38 -15.96
N GLY A 136 -16.86 -8.22 -16.31
CA GLY A 136 -16.29 -7.24 -15.38
C GLY A 136 -14.89 -7.59 -14.89
N GLY A 137 -14.16 -8.47 -15.64
CA GLY A 137 -12.78 -8.82 -15.31
C GLY A 137 -11.82 -7.74 -15.80
N THR A 138 -10.92 -7.29 -14.92
CA THR A 138 -9.88 -6.29 -15.21
C THR A 138 -8.47 -6.86 -15.07
N GLY A 139 -8.33 -8.14 -14.72
CA GLY A 139 -7.04 -8.80 -14.53
C GLY A 139 -7.19 -10.32 -14.49
N LEU A 140 -6.08 -11.05 -14.54
CA LEU A 140 -6.04 -12.51 -14.61
C LEU A 140 -5.23 -13.10 -13.43
N PRO A 141 -5.61 -14.28 -12.89
CA PRO A 141 -6.81 -15.09 -13.23
C PRO A 141 -8.11 -14.43 -12.73
N TYR A 142 -9.19 -14.58 -13.50
CA TYR A 142 -10.51 -14.09 -13.13
C TYR A 142 -11.53 -15.23 -13.25
N LEU A 143 -12.34 -15.42 -12.19
CA LEU A 143 -13.29 -16.55 -12.12
C LEU A 143 -14.73 -16.06 -12.03
N VAL A 144 -15.63 -16.78 -12.71
CA VAL A 144 -17.07 -16.52 -12.62
C VAL A 144 -17.82 -17.83 -12.46
N VAL A 145 -18.73 -17.89 -11.46
CA VAL A 145 -19.67 -19.02 -11.30
C VAL A 145 -21.04 -18.58 -11.80
N ILE A 146 -21.60 -19.37 -12.69
CA ILE A 146 -22.89 -19.13 -13.35
C ILE A 146 -23.87 -20.25 -12.99
N ASP A 147 -25.03 -19.88 -12.48
CA ASP A 147 -26.18 -20.77 -12.35
C ASP A 147 -26.95 -20.78 -13.70
N ALA A 148 -26.71 -21.82 -14.48
CA ALA A 148 -27.41 -22.09 -15.73
C ALA A 148 -28.39 -23.29 -15.59
N THR A 149 -28.88 -23.56 -14.39
CA THR A 149 -29.70 -24.73 -14.06
C THR A 149 -31.08 -24.78 -14.71
N ALA A 150 -31.58 -23.67 -15.20
CA ALA A 150 -32.85 -23.63 -15.95
C ALA A 150 -32.74 -24.32 -17.32
N LYS A 151 -33.52 -25.40 -17.52
CA LYS A 151 -33.38 -26.30 -18.69
C LYS A 151 -34.17 -25.88 -19.91
N GLU A 152 -35.30 -25.19 -19.77
CA GLU A 152 -36.21 -24.91 -20.88
C GLU A 152 -35.91 -23.58 -21.59
N PRO A 153 -36.05 -23.52 -22.95
CA PRO A 153 -36.05 -22.29 -23.67
C PRO A 153 -37.23 -21.39 -23.22
N GLY A 154 -36.91 -20.20 -22.70
CA GLY A 154 -37.90 -19.30 -22.11
C GLY A 154 -37.98 -19.36 -20.57
N ALA A 155 -37.26 -20.29 -19.92
CA ALA A 155 -37.02 -20.26 -18.49
C ALA A 155 -36.08 -19.09 -18.11
N ALA A 156 -35.87 -18.90 -16.79
CA ALA A 156 -34.99 -17.83 -16.28
C ALA A 156 -33.62 -17.84 -16.98
N ALA A 157 -33.13 -16.64 -17.32
CA ALA A 157 -31.80 -16.49 -17.91
C ALA A 157 -30.72 -17.02 -16.94
N PRO A 158 -29.60 -17.59 -17.44
CA PRO A 158 -28.45 -17.92 -16.61
C PRO A 158 -28.00 -16.72 -15.76
N ARG A 159 -27.59 -16.95 -14.52
CA ARG A 159 -27.27 -15.86 -13.57
C ARG A 159 -25.86 -16.01 -13.04
N VAL A 160 -25.17 -14.88 -12.88
CA VAL A 160 -23.91 -14.84 -12.19
C VAL A 160 -24.14 -14.98 -10.69
N VAL A 161 -23.47 -15.95 -10.07
CA VAL A 161 -23.55 -16.25 -8.63
C VAL A 161 -22.31 -15.75 -7.90
N LEU A 162 -21.14 -15.81 -8.56
CA LEU A 162 -19.87 -15.39 -7.99
C LEU A 162 -18.99 -14.79 -9.07
N ARG A 163 -18.27 -13.72 -8.72
CA ARG A 163 -17.11 -13.19 -9.46
C ARG A 163 -15.92 -13.13 -8.52
N GLN A 164 -14.74 -13.53 -9.01
CA GLN A 164 -13.49 -13.44 -8.26
C GLN A 164 -12.41 -12.82 -9.14
N ALA A 165 -12.09 -11.55 -8.90
CA ALA A 165 -10.94 -10.87 -9.50
C ALA A 165 -9.61 -11.40 -8.93
N LYS A 166 -9.66 -12.13 -7.82
CA LYS A 166 -8.55 -12.82 -7.19
C LYS A 166 -9.05 -14.16 -6.66
N TYR A 167 -8.35 -15.23 -7.04
CA TYR A 167 -8.74 -16.58 -6.62
C TYR A 167 -8.67 -16.76 -5.10
N GLU A 168 -9.80 -17.07 -4.47
CA GLU A 168 -9.93 -17.20 -3.02
C GLU A 168 -9.84 -18.65 -2.52
N GLY A 169 -9.48 -19.59 -3.40
CA GLY A 169 -9.25 -20.99 -3.09
C GLY A 169 -10.47 -21.91 -3.29
N LEU A 170 -10.18 -23.21 -3.43
CA LEU A 170 -11.17 -24.25 -3.74
C LEU A 170 -12.33 -24.35 -2.74
N LYS A 171 -12.06 -24.10 -1.45
CA LYS A 171 -13.10 -24.23 -0.42
C LYS A 171 -14.25 -23.25 -0.68
N LYS A 172 -13.96 -21.97 -0.87
CA LYS A 172 -14.99 -20.94 -1.11
C LYS A 172 -15.74 -21.20 -2.41
N LEU A 173 -15.00 -21.60 -3.45
CA LEU A 173 -15.60 -21.92 -4.74
C LEU A 173 -16.56 -23.12 -4.64
N ARG A 174 -16.17 -24.19 -3.97
CA ARG A 174 -17.03 -25.36 -3.72
C ARG A 174 -18.23 -25.00 -2.84
N ASP A 175 -18.04 -24.25 -1.75
CA ASP A 175 -19.14 -23.80 -0.89
C ASP A 175 -20.20 -23.01 -1.71
N THR A 176 -19.75 -22.21 -2.68
CA THR A 176 -20.66 -21.48 -3.59
C THR A 176 -21.38 -22.42 -4.56
N ILE A 177 -20.66 -23.37 -5.19
CA ILE A 177 -21.23 -24.34 -6.12
C ILE A 177 -22.23 -25.26 -5.39
N ASP A 178 -21.91 -25.69 -4.18
CA ASP A 178 -22.74 -26.57 -3.36
C ASP A 178 -24.03 -25.88 -2.89
N ALA A 179 -24.05 -24.57 -2.77
CA ALA A 179 -25.22 -23.78 -2.40
C ALA A 179 -26.25 -23.63 -3.54
N ILE A 180 -25.90 -23.96 -4.80
CA ILE A 180 -26.81 -23.85 -5.94
C ILE A 180 -27.75 -25.07 -5.97
N THR A 181 -29.05 -24.82 -5.75
CA THR A 181 -30.08 -25.88 -5.62
C THR A 181 -30.85 -26.17 -6.91
N GLY A 182 -30.71 -25.35 -7.94
CA GLY A 182 -31.46 -25.48 -9.20
C GLY A 182 -32.96 -25.23 -9.10
N GLN A 183 -33.46 -24.81 -7.95
CA GLN A 183 -34.85 -24.42 -7.79
C GLN A 183 -34.99 -22.94 -8.15
N ALA A 184 -35.63 -22.64 -9.27
CA ALA A 184 -36.16 -21.30 -9.51
C ALA A 184 -37.28 -21.08 -8.48
N GLU A 185 -37.06 -20.23 -7.48
CA GLU A 185 -38.17 -19.75 -6.66
C GLU A 185 -39.21 -19.10 -7.59
N PRO A 186 -40.51 -19.51 -7.48
CA PRO A 186 -41.56 -18.92 -8.29
C PRO A 186 -41.62 -17.42 -7.97
N VAL A 187 -41.55 -16.60 -9.00
CA VAL A 187 -41.87 -15.17 -8.91
C VAL A 187 -43.27 -15.07 -8.34
N SER A 188 -43.40 -14.62 -7.10
CA SER A 188 -44.68 -14.29 -6.50
C SER A 188 -45.31 -13.18 -7.32
N ALA A 189 -46.28 -13.59 -8.15
CA ALA A 189 -47.16 -12.67 -8.84
C ALA A 189 -48.07 -12.01 -7.81
N ASN A 190 -47.87 -10.75 -7.59
CA ASN A 190 -48.87 -9.94 -6.88
C ASN A 190 -49.84 -9.40 -7.93
N PRO A 191 -51.15 -9.60 -7.75
CA PRO A 191 -52.16 -9.23 -8.75
C PRO A 191 -52.56 -7.75 -8.65
N GLU A 192 -52.77 -7.20 -9.84
CA GLU A 192 -53.68 -6.11 -10.17
C GLU A 192 -53.48 -4.71 -9.56
N THR A 193 -52.96 -3.81 -10.39
CA THR A 193 -53.75 -2.56 -10.62
C THR A 193 -53.61 -2.18 -12.11
N GLN A 194 -54.80 -1.96 -12.70
CA GLN A 194 -55.05 -1.64 -14.07
C GLN A 194 -54.63 -0.21 -14.45
N VAL A 195 -54.17 -0.09 -15.70
CA VAL A 195 -54.59 0.85 -16.75
C VAL A 195 -54.27 2.35 -16.58
N GLU A 196 -53.51 2.95 -17.43
CA GLU A 196 -53.94 3.63 -18.67
C GLU A 196 -52.83 4.54 -19.24
N ASN A 197 -52.70 4.45 -20.54
CA ASN A 197 -52.14 5.42 -21.50
C ASN A 197 -50.60 5.48 -21.74
N ALA A 198 -50.32 5.02 -22.96
CA ALA A 198 -49.10 5.16 -23.75
C ALA A 198 -48.83 6.61 -24.18
N PRO A 199 -47.77 6.86 -24.95
CA PRO A 199 -46.32 6.60 -24.71
C PRO A 199 -45.53 7.91 -24.82
N ASP A 200 -44.50 8.05 -24.05
CA ASP A 200 -43.45 9.02 -24.37
C ASP A 200 -42.15 8.25 -24.65
N PRO A 201 -41.63 8.31 -25.88
CA PRO A 201 -40.42 7.56 -26.24
C PRO A 201 -39.22 8.47 -26.12
N ASP A 202 -38.76 8.77 -24.90
CA ASP A 202 -37.41 9.26 -24.69
C ASP A 202 -36.97 9.17 -23.21
N LEU A 203 -36.79 7.94 -22.76
CA LEU A 203 -36.01 7.69 -21.55
C LEU A 203 -34.86 6.77 -21.95
N THR A 204 -33.75 7.37 -22.32
CA THR A 204 -32.44 6.72 -22.30
C THR A 204 -32.19 6.19 -20.91
N LEU A 205 -32.40 4.88 -20.74
CA LEU A 205 -31.98 4.15 -19.56
C LEU A 205 -30.45 4.29 -19.45
N GLN A 206 -30.02 5.15 -18.55
CA GLN A 206 -28.63 5.11 -18.12
C GLN A 206 -28.37 3.70 -17.58
N PRO A 207 -27.30 3.01 -18.00
CA PRO A 207 -26.95 1.73 -17.41
C PRO A 207 -26.72 1.97 -15.92
N LEU A 208 -27.44 1.25 -15.08
CA LEU A 208 -27.14 1.12 -13.65
C LEU A 208 -25.74 0.50 -13.58
N VAL A 209 -24.75 1.32 -13.30
CA VAL A 209 -23.40 0.88 -13.02
C VAL A 209 -23.50 -0.06 -11.83
N ALA A 210 -23.22 -1.34 -12.03
CA ALA A 210 -23.13 -2.30 -10.94
C ALA A 210 -22.10 -1.75 -9.93
N GLU A 211 -22.51 -1.53 -8.69
CA GLU A 211 -21.60 -1.13 -7.61
C GLU A 211 -20.59 -2.27 -7.42
N GLN A 212 -19.41 -2.11 -7.98
CA GLN A 212 -18.29 -3.02 -7.73
C GLN A 212 -17.99 -2.95 -6.24
N GLN A 213 -17.90 -4.11 -5.59
CA GLN A 213 -17.65 -4.16 -4.15
C GLN A 213 -16.27 -3.56 -3.84
N ALA A 214 -16.24 -2.64 -2.88
CA ALA A 214 -15.00 -2.04 -2.43
C ALA A 214 -14.08 -3.10 -1.81
N VAL A 215 -12.81 -3.11 -2.20
CA VAL A 215 -11.78 -3.92 -1.54
C VAL A 215 -11.28 -3.19 -0.31
N HIS A 216 -11.28 -3.86 0.82
CA HIS A 216 -10.77 -3.32 2.07
C HIS A 216 -9.47 -4.03 2.46
N GLU A 217 -8.46 -3.25 2.77
CA GLU A 217 -7.16 -3.73 3.21
C GLU A 217 -6.73 -3.07 4.50
N ALA A 218 -6.14 -3.83 5.42
CA ALA A 218 -5.47 -3.29 6.59
C ALA A 218 -4.01 -3.74 6.62
N THR A 219 -3.13 -2.81 6.92
CA THR A 219 -1.70 -3.05 7.06
C THR A 219 -1.24 -2.59 8.45
N LEU A 220 -0.39 -3.38 9.09
CA LEU A 220 0.35 -3.03 10.29
C LEU A 220 1.83 -3.22 10.03
N ASP A 221 2.60 -2.16 10.11
CA ASP A 221 4.07 -2.19 10.01
C ASP A 221 4.67 -1.77 11.35
N VAL A 222 5.64 -2.52 11.83
CA VAL A 222 6.40 -2.23 13.05
C VAL A 222 7.87 -2.31 12.72
N ALA A 223 8.57 -1.18 12.83
CA ALA A 223 10.02 -1.10 12.67
C ALA A 223 10.68 -0.68 13.97
N ALA A 224 11.82 -1.26 14.31
CA ALA A 224 12.60 -0.87 15.47
C ALA A 224 14.08 -0.69 15.12
N MET A 225 14.65 0.40 15.61
CA MET A 225 16.07 0.71 15.57
C MET A 225 16.60 0.76 16.99
N ILE A 226 17.48 -0.17 17.34
CA ILE A 226 17.95 -0.38 18.71
C ILE A 226 19.47 -0.21 18.76
N ALA A 227 19.93 0.80 19.47
CA ALA A 227 21.33 1.00 19.85
C ALA A 227 21.49 0.97 21.37
N SER A 228 22.72 1.02 21.86
CA SER A 228 23.01 0.94 23.31
C SER A 228 22.39 2.08 24.12
N ASP A 229 22.15 3.24 23.50
CA ASP A 229 21.69 4.48 24.16
C ASP A 229 20.42 5.06 23.55
N VAL A 230 19.97 4.55 22.40
CA VAL A 230 18.77 5.05 21.68
C VAL A 230 17.96 3.86 21.19
N HIS A 231 16.67 3.90 21.46
CA HIS A 231 15.69 2.96 20.92
C HIS A 231 14.56 3.76 20.28
N VAL A 232 14.31 3.53 19.00
CA VAL A 232 13.21 4.10 18.26
C VAL A 232 12.37 2.95 17.71
N THR A 233 11.07 3.02 17.92
CA THR A 233 10.12 2.06 17.34
C THR A 233 9.11 2.85 16.54
N ASP A 234 8.87 2.47 15.31
CA ASP A 234 7.83 3.01 14.45
C ASP A 234 6.72 1.99 14.32
N VAL A 235 5.50 2.39 14.58
CA VAL A 235 4.29 1.59 14.35
C VAL A 235 3.41 2.36 13.38
N LEU A 236 3.08 1.75 12.27
CA LEU A 236 2.17 2.30 11.26
C LEU A 236 1.01 1.34 11.07
N ALA A 237 -0.20 1.81 11.31
CA ALA A 237 -1.43 1.09 10.99
C ALA A 237 -2.16 1.85 9.87
N GLU A 238 -2.46 1.19 8.78
CA GLU A 238 -3.15 1.76 7.63
C GLU A 238 -4.37 0.93 7.29
N CYS A 239 -5.46 1.61 6.95
CA CYS A 239 -6.64 1.03 6.35
C CYS A 239 -6.84 1.66 4.97
N ARG A 240 -7.03 0.83 3.96
CA ARG A 240 -7.26 1.22 2.57
C ARG A 240 -8.58 0.68 2.08
N GLN A 241 -9.32 1.51 1.38
CA GLN A 241 -10.53 1.13 0.66
C GLN A 241 -10.35 1.49 -0.81
N GLU A 242 -10.40 0.50 -1.65
CA GLU A 242 -10.34 0.65 -3.09
C GLU A 242 -11.75 0.49 -3.69
N ARG A 243 -12.15 1.42 -4.55
CA ARG A 243 -13.37 1.43 -5.35
C ARG A 243 -13.00 1.56 -6.82
N PRO A 244 -13.90 1.26 -7.76
CA PRO A 244 -13.58 1.28 -9.19
C PRO A 244 -12.94 2.55 -9.73
N SER A 245 -13.34 3.71 -9.21
CA SER A 245 -12.87 5.02 -9.67
C SER A 245 -12.27 5.88 -8.56
N ALA A 246 -12.06 5.32 -7.36
CA ALA A 246 -11.53 6.06 -6.24
C ALA A 246 -10.87 5.14 -5.21
N GLU A 247 -9.79 5.60 -4.60
CA GLU A 247 -9.13 4.93 -3.49
C GLU A 247 -9.07 5.87 -2.30
N PHE A 248 -9.25 5.34 -1.12
CA PHE A 248 -9.16 6.06 0.15
C PHE A 248 -8.21 5.31 1.07
N SER A 249 -7.28 6.00 1.70
CA SER A 249 -6.48 5.43 2.79
C SER A 249 -6.46 6.34 4.01
N LEU A 250 -6.33 5.73 5.17
CA LEU A 250 -6.11 6.39 6.44
C LEU A 250 -5.03 5.63 7.20
N ALA A 251 -3.96 6.32 7.56
CA ALA A 251 -2.86 5.78 8.32
C ALA A 251 -2.68 6.51 9.64
N VAL A 252 -2.37 5.75 10.68
CA VAL A 252 -1.99 6.27 12.00
C VAL A 252 -0.59 5.77 12.31
N SER A 253 0.31 6.70 12.62
CA SER A 253 1.68 6.40 13.04
C SER A 253 1.88 6.69 14.52
N TYR A 254 2.67 5.82 15.19
CA TYR A 254 3.07 5.98 16.57
C TYR A 254 4.55 5.65 16.72
N ARG A 255 5.35 6.61 17.21
CA ARG A 255 6.80 6.46 17.37
C ARG A 255 7.22 6.75 18.79
N PRO A 256 7.26 5.76 19.67
CA PRO A 256 7.93 5.87 20.97
C PRO A 256 9.45 5.92 20.80
N THR A 257 10.05 6.97 21.32
CA THR A 257 11.50 7.17 21.33
C THR A 257 12.01 7.15 22.76
N ARG A 258 13.07 6.37 23.01
CA ARG A 258 13.80 6.34 24.29
C ARG A 258 15.26 6.57 24.04
N MET A 259 15.89 7.44 24.82
CA MET A 259 17.33 7.65 24.73
C MET A 259 17.94 8.04 26.07
N ASP A 260 19.23 7.72 26.24
CA ASP A 260 20.02 8.18 27.37
C ASP A 260 20.64 9.53 27.00
N PHE A 261 20.21 10.58 27.70
CA PHE A 261 20.80 11.90 27.60
C PHE A 261 21.97 12.02 28.59
N LYS A 262 23.14 12.39 28.07
CA LYS A 262 24.34 12.68 28.86
C LYS A 262 25.01 13.90 28.30
N SER A 263 25.05 14.97 29.05
CA SER A 263 25.75 16.21 28.65
C SER A 263 26.25 16.97 29.87
N GLU A 264 27.24 17.83 29.63
CA GLU A 264 27.80 18.73 30.64
C GLU A 264 27.85 20.14 30.02
N HIS A 265 27.33 21.12 30.74
CA HIS A 265 27.41 22.52 30.36
C HIS A 265 27.81 23.36 31.56
N LEU A 266 28.91 24.14 31.44
CA LEU A 266 29.44 24.99 32.51
C LEU A 266 29.62 24.25 33.84
N GLY A 267 30.09 22.99 33.83
CA GLY A 267 30.29 22.15 35.00
C GLY A 267 29.03 21.47 35.56
N ILE A 268 27.86 21.76 34.98
CA ILE A 268 26.62 21.08 35.35
C ILE A 268 26.49 19.83 34.49
N LYS A 269 26.58 18.66 35.14
CA LYS A 269 26.40 17.35 34.50
C LYS A 269 24.94 16.93 34.60
N ARG A 270 24.34 16.53 33.48
CA ARG A 270 23.00 15.94 33.46
C ARG A 270 23.05 14.56 32.80
N ASN A 271 22.49 13.58 33.51
CA ASN A 271 22.36 12.22 33.06
C ASN A 271 20.89 11.79 33.29
N LYS A 272 20.13 11.59 32.24
CA LYS A 272 18.68 11.35 32.29
C LYS A 272 18.26 10.44 31.16
N ARG A 273 17.29 9.56 31.41
CA ARG A 273 16.60 8.84 30.36
C ARG A 273 15.43 9.68 29.87
N LEU A 274 15.47 10.01 28.58
CA LEU A 274 14.38 10.69 27.89
C LEU A 274 13.44 9.64 27.29
N GLN A 275 12.16 9.96 27.28
CA GLN A 275 11.14 9.16 26.63
C GLN A 275 10.03 10.11 26.15
N GLU A 276 9.77 10.09 24.85
CA GLU A 276 8.71 10.87 24.22
C GLU A 276 8.05 10.05 23.12
N ASP A 277 6.82 10.40 22.84
CA ASP A 277 5.98 9.74 21.86
C ASP A 277 5.65 10.73 20.72
N HIS A 278 5.76 10.26 19.48
CA HIS A 278 5.30 10.98 18.31
C HIS A 278 4.08 10.25 17.74
N VAL A 279 3.04 11.01 17.40
CA VAL A 279 1.80 10.47 16.82
C VAL A 279 1.51 11.23 15.54
N GLY A 280 1.21 10.51 14.46
CA GLY A 280 0.80 11.09 13.19
C GLY A 280 -0.49 10.46 12.67
N VAL A 281 -1.23 11.24 11.89
CA VAL A 281 -2.39 10.78 11.12
C VAL A 281 -2.21 11.26 9.69
N GLN A 282 -2.35 10.36 8.73
CA GLN A 282 -2.23 10.68 7.31
C GLN A 282 -3.40 10.07 6.54
N GLY A 283 -3.96 10.82 5.62
CA GLY A 283 -5.03 10.37 4.73
C GLY A 283 -4.63 10.58 3.29
N SER A 284 -5.14 9.72 2.42
CA SER A 284 -5.00 9.83 0.97
C SER A 284 -6.35 9.57 0.30
N VAL A 285 -6.63 10.35 -0.72
CA VAL A 285 -7.79 10.16 -1.60
C VAL A 285 -7.30 10.22 -3.02
N SER A 286 -7.59 9.23 -3.82
CA SER A 286 -7.40 9.29 -5.26
C SER A 286 -8.73 9.10 -5.99
N SER A 287 -8.87 9.72 -7.15
CA SER A 287 -10.06 9.60 -8.00
C SER A 287 -9.67 9.69 -9.47
N ASP A 288 -10.18 8.76 -10.25
CA ASP A 288 -10.00 8.77 -11.68
C ASP A 288 -10.85 9.88 -12.30
N LEU A 289 -10.19 10.78 -13.03
CA LEU A 289 -10.84 11.85 -13.81
C LEU A 289 -11.28 11.33 -15.18
N ASN A 290 -10.53 10.37 -15.71
CA ASN A 290 -10.83 9.61 -16.93
C ASN A 290 -9.94 8.34 -16.94
N GLU A 291 -10.00 7.54 -18.01
CA GLU A 291 -9.28 6.27 -18.18
C GLU A 291 -7.75 6.37 -18.03
N SER A 292 -7.17 7.54 -18.24
CA SER A 292 -5.72 7.75 -18.19
C SER A 292 -5.25 8.77 -17.17
N LEU A 293 -6.16 9.41 -16.44
CA LEU A 293 -5.80 10.51 -15.53
C LEU A 293 -6.45 10.34 -14.16
N THR A 294 -5.63 10.24 -13.13
CA THR A 294 -6.05 10.13 -11.72
C THR A 294 -5.59 11.35 -10.93
N LEU A 295 -6.50 11.97 -10.20
CA LEU A 295 -6.19 13.01 -9.21
C LEU A 295 -5.93 12.33 -7.86
N LYS A 296 -4.85 12.73 -7.19
CA LYS A 296 -4.53 12.26 -5.84
C LYS A 296 -4.35 13.44 -4.90
N LEU A 297 -4.86 13.31 -3.67
CA LEU A 297 -4.67 14.27 -2.59
C LEU A 297 -4.21 13.52 -1.34
N ASP A 298 -2.98 13.78 -0.91
CA ASP A 298 -2.43 13.29 0.35
C ASP A 298 -2.38 14.44 1.36
N GLY A 299 -2.56 14.12 2.64
CA GLY A 299 -2.45 15.12 3.69
C GLY A 299 -2.42 14.48 5.07
N GLY A 300 -1.82 15.18 6.02
CA GLY A 300 -1.68 14.64 7.37
C GLY A 300 -1.30 15.68 8.40
N THR A 301 -1.25 15.22 9.65
CA THR A 301 -0.81 16.00 10.80
C THR A 301 -0.07 15.13 11.78
N TYR A 302 0.82 15.72 12.56
CA TYR A 302 1.54 15.01 13.62
C TYR A 302 1.68 15.87 14.87
N ASP A 303 1.96 15.21 16.00
CA ASP A 303 2.26 15.80 17.31
C ASP A 303 3.44 15.03 17.93
N GLY A 304 4.43 15.75 18.49
CA GLY A 304 5.62 15.19 19.13
C GLY A 304 6.91 15.30 18.29
N PHE A 305 8.02 14.93 18.89
CA PHE A 305 9.34 15.03 18.26
C PHE A 305 9.49 14.03 17.11
N GLN A 306 9.84 14.50 15.94
CA GLN A 306 10.03 13.66 14.75
C GLN A 306 11.31 12.80 14.83
N THR A 307 12.33 13.25 15.56
CA THR A 307 13.62 12.55 15.66
C THR A 307 14.12 12.52 17.09
N TYR A 308 14.93 11.50 17.43
CA TYR A 308 15.61 11.44 18.71
C TYR A 308 16.62 12.60 18.89
N ARG A 309 17.12 13.17 17.79
CA ARG A 309 18.03 14.32 17.83
C ARG A 309 17.33 15.57 18.30
N ALA A 310 16.11 15.81 17.84
CA ALA A 310 15.29 16.92 18.28
C ALA A 310 14.94 16.81 19.78
N LEU A 311 14.58 15.61 20.24
CA LEU A 311 14.34 15.33 21.66
C LEU A 311 15.59 15.59 22.52
N TRP A 312 16.76 15.15 22.05
CA TRP A 312 18.03 15.40 22.76
C TRP A 312 18.33 16.90 22.84
N MET A 313 18.10 17.63 21.74
CA MET A 313 18.37 19.06 21.68
C MET A 313 17.46 19.87 22.61
N ASP A 314 16.19 19.48 22.75
CA ASP A 314 15.28 20.09 23.71
C ASP A 314 15.82 19.98 25.14
N GLU A 315 16.25 18.79 25.56
CA GLU A 315 16.84 18.59 26.90
C GLU A 315 18.19 19.32 27.05
N TYR A 316 18.98 19.43 25.96
CA TYR A 316 20.22 20.20 25.98
C TYR A 316 19.94 21.71 26.15
N ASN A 317 18.96 22.25 25.47
CA ASN A 317 18.55 23.66 25.64
C ASN A 317 18.03 23.92 27.05
N ARG A 318 17.33 22.95 27.64
CA ARG A 318 16.89 23.00 29.05
C ARG A 318 18.07 23.02 30.02
N LEU A 319 19.11 22.21 29.77
CA LEU A 319 20.36 22.23 30.55
C LEU A 319 21.09 23.56 30.39
N LYS A 320 21.18 24.08 29.15
CA LYS A 320 21.94 25.28 28.85
C LYS A 320 21.29 26.57 29.38
N PHE A 321 19.96 26.66 29.32
CA PHE A 321 19.21 27.88 29.59
C PHE A 321 18.28 27.77 30.81
N GLY A 322 17.89 26.57 31.23
CA GLY A 322 16.85 26.36 32.24
C GLY A 322 17.35 26.31 33.69
N ASP A 323 18.61 25.92 33.93
CA ASP A 323 19.16 25.70 35.25
C ASP A 323 20.02 26.86 35.78
N ARG A 324 20.09 27.99 35.08
CA ARG A 324 20.77 29.15 35.64
C ARG A 324 19.91 29.71 36.76
N ASN A 325 20.49 29.67 37.97
CA ASN A 325 19.87 30.00 39.22
C ASN A 325 19.00 31.28 39.11
N ALA A 326 17.79 31.18 39.62
CA ALA A 326 16.90 32.30 39.88
C ALA A 326 17.48 33.40 40.79
N ALA A 327 18.74 33.28 41.21
CA ALA A 327 19.45 34.23 42.04
C ALA A 327 19.87 35.53 41.29
N ASP A 328 20.01 35.46 39.96
CA ASP A 328 20.40 36.60 39.14
C ASP A 328 19.23 37.32 38.44
N GLY A 329 18.03 37.19 38.91
CA GLY A 329 16.87 38.02 38.63
C GLY A 329 16.38 38.19 37.18
N ASP A 330 17.18 37.85 36.15
CA ASP A 330 16.96 38.24 34.77
C ASP A 330 16.82 37.12 33.74
N PHE A 331 16.80 35.83 34.15
CA PHE A 331 16.71 34.72 33.21
C PHE A 331 15.43 33.93 33.42
N ALA A 332 14.50 34.09 32.52
CA ALA A 332 13.35 33.20 32.44
C ALA A 332 13.82 31.78 32.06
N ALA A 333 13.25 30.78 32.71
CA ALA A 333 13.54 29.38 32.42
C ALA A 333 13.21 29.03 30.96
N TYR A 334 14.00 28.14 30.37
CA TYR A 334 13.65 27.50 29.09
C TYR A 334 12.27 26.86 29.20
N ARG A 335 11.40 27.12 28.24
CA ARG A 335 10.09 26.47 28.14
C ARG A 335 10.20 25.33 27.14
N ASP A 336 9.58 24.21 27.52
CA ASP A 336 9.59 22.98 26.75
C ASP A 336 9.06 23.18 25.33
N ALA A 337 9.69 22.54 24.35
CA ALA A 337 9.19 22.48 22.99
C ALA A 337 8.02 21.47 22.89
N HIS A 338 7.05 21.80 22.04
CA HIS A 338 5.93 20.94 21.66
C HIS A 338 5.81 20.92 20.13
N PRO A 339 6.64 20.13 19.44
CA PRO A 339 6.61 20.06 17.99
C PRO A 339 5.30 19.49 17.48
N TRP A 340 4.78 20.08 16.41
CA TRP A 340 3.63 19.58 15.66
C TRP A 340 3.66 20.11 14.24
N GLY A 341 2.94 19.47 13.33
CA GLY A 341 2.90 19.93 11.95
C GLY A 341 1.76 19.31 11.15
N TYR A 342 1.62 19.80 9.93
CA TYR A 342 0.69 19.26 8.95
C TYR A 342 1.26 19.39 7.54
N ASN A 343 0.73 18.57 6.62
CA ASN A 343 1.09 18.62 5.21
C ASN A 343 -0.12 18.41 4.31
N ALA A 344 0.01 18.85 3.06
CA ALA A 344 -0.93 18.57 1.99
C ALA A 344 -0.16 18.44 0.68
N SER A 345 -0.53 17.47 -0.16
CA SER A 345 0.18 17.18 -1.41
C SER A 345 -0.80 16.69 -2.49
N PRO A 346 -1.38 17.61 -3.28
CA PRO A 346 -2.11 17.26 -4.48
C PRO A 346 -1.15 16.83 -5.59
N SER A 347 -1.52 15.78 -6.33
CA SER A 347 -0.81 15.32 -7.53
C SER A 347 -1.77 14.80 -8.60
N LEU A 348 -1.28 14.75 -9.84
CA LEU A 348 -1.93 14.18 -10.99
C LEU A 348 -1.07 13.06 -11.54
N ARG A 349 -1.66 11.88 -11.66
CA ARG A 349 -1.05 10.71 -12.30
C ARG A 349 -1.65 10.56 -13.69
N TRP A 350 -0.80 10.51 -14.68
CA TRP A 350 -1.14 10.30 -16.07
C TRP A 350 -0.55 9.00 -16.59
N GLU A 351 -1.41 8.12 -17.05
CA GLU A 351 -1.03 6.92 -17.77
C GLU A 351 -0.87 7.26 -19.26
N TYR A 352 0.36 7.44 -19.71
CA TYR A 352 0.67 7.83 -21.09
C TYR A 352 0.93 6.62 -22.02
N LEU A 353 1.14 5.45 -21.44
CA LEU A 353 1.16 4.15 -22.13
C LEU A 353 0.33 3.18 -21.29
N PRO A 354 -0.73 2.57 -21.85
CA PRO A 354 -1.57 1.64 -21.13
C PRO A 354 -0.77 0.55 -20.42
N ASP A 355 -0.99 0.40 -19.11
CA ASP A 355 -0.34 -0.56 -18.20
C ASP A 355 1.21 -0.52 -18.15
N ALA A 356 1.84 0.40 -18.88
CA ALA A 356 3.28 0.39 -19.08
C ALA A 356 4.00 1.71 -18.79
N GLY A 357 3.32 2.84 -18.88
CA GLY A 357 3.97 4.13 -18.67
C GLY A 357 3.11 5.11 -17.89
N PHE A 358 3.63 5.57 -16.73
CA PHE A 358 2.96 6.49 -15.84
C PHE A 358 3.85 7.69 -15.56
N ALA A 359 3.25 8.88 -15.56
CA ALA A 359 3.87 10.11 -15.07
C ALA A 359 3.03 10.65 -13.91
N ASP A 360 3.67 11.01 -12.81
CA ASP A 360 3.04 11.66 -11.67
C ASP A 360 3.68 13.03 -11.45
N ALA A 361 2.86 14.07 -11.32
CA ALA A 361 3.32 15.43 -11.07
C ALA A 361 2.49 16.06 -9.97
N GLY A 362 3.14 16.65 -8.98
CA GLY A 362 2.43 17.24 -7.85
C GLY A 362 3.20 18.36 -7.18
N VAL A 363 2.48 19.04 -6.30
CA VAL A 363 3.02 20.05 -5.39
C VAL A 363 2.75 19.63 -3.96
N SER A 364 3.56 20.11 -3.04
CA SER A 364 3.38 19.81 -1.61
C SER A 364 3.58 21.08 -0.79
N TYR A 365 2.85 21.15 0.31
CA TYR A 365 3.05 22.12 1.36
C TYR A 365 3.18 21.41 2.70
N GLN A 366 4.18 21.82 3.48
CA GLN A 366 4.40 21.30 4.83
C GLN A 366 4.65 22.45 5.78
N TYR A 367 4.03 22.39 6.94
CA TYR A 367 4.23 23.30 8.06
C TYR A 367 4.71 22.51 9.27
N ASP A 368 5.83 22.93 9.86
CA ASP A 368 6.43 22.34 11.05
C ASP A 368 6.60 23.40 12.14
N SER A 369 5.95 23.23 13.27
CA SER A 369 6.26 23.93 14.51
C SER A 369 7.24 23.08 15.31
N VAL A 370 8.50 23.45 15.33
CA VAL A 370 9.58 22.67 16.00
C VAL A 370 9.81 23.09 17.44
N SER A 371 9.32 24.27 17.81
CA SER A 371 9.34 24.80 19.17
C SER A 371 8.03 25.54 19.44
N PRO A 372 7.58 25.84 20.63
CA PRO A 372 7.76 27.19 21.14
C PRO A 372 8.75 27.26 22.31
N GLY A 373 9.99 26.82 22.12
CA GLY A 373 11.05 27.05 23.10
C GLY A 373 11.35 28.53 23.25
N TYR A 374 11.54 28.99 24.48
CA TYR A 374 11.92 30.38 24.78
C TYR A 374 13.18 30.35 25.63
N VAL A 375 14.12 31.23 25.31
CA VAL A 375 15.28 31.50 26.12
C VAL A 375 15.03 32.79 26.88
N GLY A 376 15.19 32.73 28.19
CA GLY A 376 14.89 33.86 29.06
C GLY A 376 15.84 35.03 28.95
N GLY A 377 15.30 36.16 29.15
CA GLY A 377 15.85 37.52 29.22
C GLY A 377 14.67 38.48 29.17
N ALA A 378 14.86 39.74 29.42
CA ALA A 378 13.87 40.76 29.16
C ALA A 378 14.32 41.59 27.96
N PRO A 379 13.75 41.42 26.73
CA PRO A 379 12.61 40.58 26.37
C PRO A 379 12.99 39.10 26.21
N LEU A 380 12.00 38.18 26.39
CA LEU A 380 12.13 36.76 26.08
C LEU A 380 12.54 36.57 24.62
N VAL A 381 13.65 35.89 24.39
CA VAL A 381 14.08 35.53 23.03
C VAL A 381 13.45 34.21 22.65
N ARG A 382 12.60 34.26 21.63
CA ARG A 382 12.01 33.06 21.05
C ARG A 382 13.04 32.37 20.16
N LEU A 383 13.25 31.07 20.40
CA LEU A 383 14.01 30.26 19.46
C LEU A 383 13.16 30.10 18.19
N ARG A 384 13.79 29.78 17.05
CA ARG A 384 13.07 29.48 15.81
C ARG A 384 12.01 28.42 16.08
N ASP A 385 10.80 28.72 15.68
CA ASP A 385 9.63 27.95 16.07
C ASP A 385 8.91 27.27 14.90
N THR A 386 9.12 27.73 13.67
CA THR A 386 8.38 27.23 12.51
C THR A 386 9.25 27.11 11.28
N TYR A 387 8.93 26.11 10.45
CA TYR A 387 9.40 25.98 9.08
C TYR A 387 8.21 25.74 8.15
N GLU A 388 8.23 26.40 7.00
CA GLU A 388 7.31 26.15 5.91
C GLU A 388 8.11 25.61 4.73
N THR A 389 7.65 24.50 4.14
CA THR A 389 8.27 23.90 2.97
C THR A 389 7.24 23.81 1.85
N VAL A 390 7.58 24.39 0.71
CA VAL A 390 6.82 24.21 -0.54
C VAL A 390 7.64 23.34 -1.46
N GLY A 391 7.03 22.26 -1.97
CA GLY A 391 7.70 21.32 -2.85
C GLY A 391 6.97 21.13 -4.17
N ALA A 392 7.69 20.63 -5.17
CA ALA A 392 7.14 20.11 -6.40
C ALA A 392 7.89 18.84 -6.77
N HIS A 393 7.16 17.85 -7.31
CA HIS A 393 7.76 16.61 -7.76
C HIS A 393 7.24 16.21 -9.13
N LEU A 394 8.07 15.43 -9.83
CA LEU A 394 7.75 14.78 -11.09
C LEU A 394 8.36 13.39 -11.07
N SER A 395 7.57 12.37 -11.38
CA SER A 395 8.06 11.00 -11.49
C SER A 395 7.61 10.34 -12.78
N PHE A 396 8.40 9.40 -13.26
CA PHE A 396 8.12 8.56 -14.41
C PHE A 396 8.34 7.11 -14.03
N GLU A 397 7.32 6.32 -14.20
CA GLU A 397 7.36 4.88 -14.01
C GLU A 397 7.14 4.19 -15.36
N ASN A 398 8.00 3.23 -15.71
CA ASN A 398 7.93 2.52 -16.98
C ASN A 398 8.11 1.02 -16.79
N VAL A 399 7.25 0.24 -17.40
CA VAL A 399 7.42 -1.18 -17.63
C VAL A 399 8.07 -1.35 -18.99
N LEU A 400 9.40 -1.39 -19.03
CA LEU A 400 10.17 -1.45 -20.29
C LEU A 400 10.11 -2.81 -20.95
N THR A 401 10.01 -3.86 -20.16
CA THR A 401 9.80 -5.24 -20.60
C THR A 401 9.04 -6.00 -19.52
N ARG A 402 8.53 -7.20 -19.82
CA ARG A 402 7.91 -8.10 -18.82
C ARG A 402 8.80 -8.36 -17.58
N ARG A 403 10.12 -8.13 -17.70
CA ARG A 403 11.09 -8.36 -16.61
C ARG A 403 11.68 -7.09 -16.02
N LEU A 404 11.42 -5.93 -16.60
CA LEU A 404 12.10 -4.68 -16.23
C LEU A 404 11.11 -3.54 -16.02
N ARG A 405 11.02 -3.07 -14.79
CA ARG A 405 10.30 -1.87 -14.38
C ARG A 405 11.29 -0.83 -13.84
N THR A 406 11.13 0.42 -14.24
CA THR A 406 11.98 1.52 -13.80
C THR A 406 11.13 2.66 -13.22
N LEU A 407 11.70 3.36 -12.26
CA LEU A 407 11.16 4.59 -11.69
C LEU A 407 12.25 5.66 -11.73
N LEU A 408 11.90 6.86 -12.17
CA LEU A 408 12.71 8.06 -12.07
C LEU A 408 11.88 9.15 -11.40
N GLU A 409 12.39 9.76 -10.34
CA GLU A 409 11.72 10.83 -9.61
C GLU A 409 12.66 12.01 -9.40
N GLY A 410 12.14 13.21 -9.62
CA GLY A 410 12.78 14.48 -9.29
C GLY A 410 11.88 15.30 -8.37
N ARG A 411 12.47 15.94 -7.35
CA ARG A 411 11.77 16.78 -6.40
C ARG A 411 12.57 18.05 -6.12
N ILE A 412 11.88 19.17 -5.96
CA ILE A 412 12.44 20.45 -5.53
C ILE A 412 11.65 20.91 -4.31
N ASP A 413 12.34 21.22 -3.21
CA ASP A 413 11.77 21.75 -1.98
C ASP A 413 12.38 23.11 -1.66
N ASP A 414 11.53 24.08 -1.32
CA ASP A 414 11.88 25.41 -0.86
C ASP A 414 11.43 25.55 0.58
N THR A 415 12.37 25.55 1.52
CA THR A 415 12.09 25.64 2.96
C THR A 415 12.48 27.01 3.48
N THR A 416 11.67 27.58 4.37
CA THR A 416 11.92 28.89 5.01
C THR A 416 13.36 29.01 5.49
N GLU A 417 14.02 30.09 5.07
CA GLU A 417 15.41 30.44 5.43
C GLU A 417 16.48 29.39 5.05
N ARG A 418 16.20 28.56 4.02
CA ARG A 418 17.14 27.57 3.49
C ARG A 418 17.32 27.72 2.00
N GLU A 419 18.40 27.16 1.50
CA GLU A 419 18.59 26.96 0.07
C GLU A 419 17.64 25.87 -0.46
N LYS A 420 17.31 25.95 -1.75
CA LYS A 420 16.43 24.97 -2.38
C LYS A 420 17.08 23.61 -2.43
N ARG A 421 16.37 22.60 -1.96
CA ARG A 421 16.78 21.20 -2.04
C ARG A 421 16.30 20.60 -3.35
N VAL A 422 17.22 20.05 -4.13
CA VAL A 422 16.90 19.22 -5.30
C VAL A 422 17.21 17.76 -4.96
N THR A 423 16.24 16.90 -5.15
CA THR A 423 16.38 15.46 -4.93
C THR A 423 16.09 14.71 -6.22
N LEU A 424 16.94 13.76 -6.59
CA LEU A 424 16.76 12.85 -7.71
C LEU A 424 16.84 11.42 -7.20
N GLN A 425 15.89 10.58 -7.62
CA GLN A 425 15.88 9.16 -7.30
C GLN A 425 15.64 8.34 -8.55
N SER A 426 16.26 7.18 -8.61
CA SER A 426 16.01 6.19 -9.66
C SER A 426 15.94 4.81 -9.04
N ALA A 427 14.96 4.04 -9.46
CA ALA A 427 14.80 2.65 -9.04
C ALA A 427 14.60 1.74 -10.24
N LEU A 428 15.03 0.50 -10.08
CA LEU A 428 14.96 -0.55 -11.09
C LEU A 428 14.56 -1.86 -10.42
N ASN A 429 13.52 -2.49 -10.94
CA ASN A 429 13.11 -3.84 -10.57
C ASN A 429 13.33 -4.75 -11.78
N TYR A 430 14.10 -5.82 -11.60
CA TYR A 430 14.45 -6.73 -12.67
C TYR A 430 14.26 -8.19 -12.25
N ALA A 431 13.44 -8.92 -12.98
CA ALA A 431 13.29 -10.37 -12.82
C ALA A 431 14.46 -11.07 -13.53
N LEU A 432 15.45 -11.52 -12.73
CA LEU A 432 16.62 -12.27 -13.22
C LEU A 432 16.22 -13.63 -13.78
N ALA A 433 15.28 -14.29 -13.11
CA ALA A 433 14.70 -15.58 -13.47
C ALA A 433 13.24 -15.60 -12.98
N GLU A 434 12.54 -16.68 -13.21
CA GLU A 434 11.13 -16.84 -12.79
C GLU A 434 10.94 -16.71 -11.26
N ASP A 435 11.95 -17.13 -10.49
CA ASP A 435 11.94 -17.12 -9.02
C ASP A 435 12.89 -16.09 -8.39
N TRP A 436 13.56 -15.24 -9.18
CA TRP A 436 14.54 -14.28 -8.68
C TRP A 436 14.26 -12.84 -9.14
N VAL A 437 14.18 -11.93 -8.19
CA VAL A 437 14.01 -10.49 -8.45
C VAL A 437 15.13 -9.70 -7.80
N VAL A 438 15.70 -8.78 -8.56
CA VAL A 438 16.62 -7.75 -8.07
C VAL A 438 15.91 -6.41 -8.06
N ARG A 439 16.00 -5.70 -6.94
CA ARG A 439 15.55 -4.30 -6.84
C ARG A 439 16.77 -3.45 -6.49
N LEU A 440 17.03 -2.43 -7.30
CA LEU A 440 18.10 -1.46 -7.08
C LEU A 440 17.48 -0.08 -6.98
N ALA A 441 17.99 0.76 -6.09
CA ALA A 441 17.65 2.18 -6.07
C ALA A 441 18.88 3.01 -5.74
N VAL A 442 18.95 4.18 -6.33
CA VAL A 442 19.97 5.20 -6.06
C VAL A 442 19.30 6.54 -5.91
N GLY A 443 19.86 7.40 -5.06
CA GLY A 443 19.36 8.74 -4.82
C GLY A 443 20.49 9.74 -4.65
N TYR A 444 20.22 10.96 -5.04
CA TYR A 444 21.08 12.11 -4.83
C TYR A 444 20.24 13.31 -4.40
N ALA A 445 20.69 14.04 -3.39
CA ALA A 445 20.08 15.30 -2.97
C ALA A 445 21.14 16.38 -2.81
N THR A 446 20.79 17.62 -3.07
CA THR A 446 21.70 18.76 -2.88
C THR A 446 20.93 20.03 -2.48
N GLU A 447 21.54 20.81 -1.59
CA GLU A 447 21.25 22.22 -1.31
C GLU A 447 22.59 22.95 -1.51
N ASP A 448 22.77 23.56 -2.67
CA ASP A 448 24.05 24.22 -3.00
C ASP A 448 24.16 25.55 -2.24
N PRO A 449 25.32 25.85 -1.59
CA PRO A 449 26.57 25.09 -1.60
C PRO A 449 26.77 24.15 -0.38
N HIS A 450 25.81 24.01 0.51
CA HIS A 450 26.06 23.54 1.89
C HIS A 450 25.79 22.06 2.12
N PHE A 451 24.93 21.44 1.32
CA PHE A 451 24.53 20.06 1.54
C PHE A 451 24.54 19.24 0.27
N SER A 452 25.02 18.00 0.38
CA SER A 452 24.76 16.97 -0.60
C SER A 452 24.66 15.60 0.07
N ALA A 453 23.77 14.76 -0.45
CA ALA A 453 23.58 13.39 0.03
C ALA A 453 23.52 12.41 -1.12
N LYS A 454 23.94 11.17 -0.86
CA LYS A 454 23.88 10.04 -1.78
C LYS A 454 23.29 8.83 -1.06
N SER A 455 22.44 8.12 -1.74
CA SER A 455 21.88 6.87 -1.24
C SER A 455 21.95 5.77 -2.30
N ALA A 456 22.08 4.52 -1.86
CA ALA A 456 21.96 3.35 -2.70
C ALA A 456 21.33 2.22 -1.91
N SER A 457 20.49 1.43 -2.55
CA SER A 457 19.95 0.20 -1.98
C SER A 457 19.90 -0.91 -3.01
N ALA A 458 20.06 -2.13 -2.53
CA ALA A 458 19.95 -3.34 -3.34
C ALA A 458 19.20 -4.40 -2.54
N VAL A 459 18.28 -5.08 -3.18
CA VAL A 459 17.56 -6.24 -2.64
C VAL A 459 17.61 -7.35 -3.67
N LEU A 460 18.03 -8.53 -3.27
CA LEU A 460 17.89 -9.76 -4.01
C LEU A 460 16.86 -10.62 -3.31
N GLU A 461 15.75 -10.89 -3.97
CA GLU A 461 14.67 -11.70 -3.43
C GLU A 461 14.49 -12.97 -4.26
N ARG A 462 14.29 -14.09 -3.58
CA ARG A 462 13.91 -15.35 -4.19
C ARG A 462 12.51 -15.75 -3.78
N ASP A 463 11.69 -16.06 -4.76
CA ASP A 463 10.41 -16.73 -4.55
C ASP A 463 10.65 -18.22 -4.31
N TRP A 464 10.06 -18.76 -3.25
CA TRP A 464 10.06 -20.17 -2.95
C TRP A 464 8.62 -20.70 -2.93
N ARG A 465 8.21 -21.25 -4.06
CA ARG A 465 6.89 -21.86 -4.28
C ARG A 465 5.71 -20.88 -4.19
N GLY A 466 5.88 -19.62 -4.54
CA GLY A 466 4.81 -18.62 -4.51
C GLY A 466 4.26 -18.27 -3.12
N ILE A 467 4.80 -18.88 -2.05
CA ILE A 467 4.31 -18.71 -0.67
C ILE A 467 5.36 -18.01 0.19
N TRP A 468 6.63 -18.39 0.04
CA TRP A 468 7.73 -17.86 0.82
C TRP A 468 8.69 -17.09 -0.07
N PHE A 469 9.06 -15.91 0.38
CA PHE A 469 10.02 -15.05 -0.29
C PHE A 469 11.15 -14.78 0.69
N VAL A 470 12.38 -15.07 0.28
CA VAL A 470 13.57 -14.84 1.08
C VAL A 470 14.40 -13.76 0.40
N SER A 471 14.82 -12.77 1.12
CA SER A 471 15.60 -11.65 0.58
C SER A 471 16.88 -11.39 1.36
N VAL A 472 17.88 -10.89 0.64
CA VAL A 472 19.07 -10.26 1.19
C VAL A 472 19.05 -8.81 0.73
N PHE A 473 19.30 -7.88 1.64
CA PHE A 473 19.30 -6.47 1.31
C PHE A 473 20.53 -5.75 1.84
N GLY A 474 20.88 -4.66 1.15
CA GLY A 474 21.90 -3.72 1.57
C GLY A 474 21.45 -2.29 1.30
N ARG A 475 21.80 -1.35 2.20
CA ARG A 475 21.53 0.08 2.05
C ARG A 475 22.77 0.87 2.43
N TYR A 476 23.01 1.91 1.68
CA TYR A 476 24.06 2.89 1.92
C TYR A 476 23.49 4.29 1.87
N TYR A 477 23.94 5.15 2.79
CA TYR A 477 23.64 6.57 2.80
C TYR A 477 24.90 7.34 3.23
N GLU A 478 25.16 8.48 2.58
CA GLU A 478 26.22 9.42 2.93
C GLU A 478 25.73 10.84 2.68
N ASP A 479 26.01 11.74 3.62
CA ASP A 479 25.83 13.18 3.45
C ASP A 479 27.08 13.98 3.83
N THR A 480 27.09 15.24 3.42
CA THR A 480 28.18 16.18 3.73
C THR A 480 27.96 16.95 5.02
N SER A 481 26.75 17.14 5.47
CA SER A 481 26.32 17.81 6.69
C SER A 481 24.86 18.22 6.52
N GLU A 482 23.96 17.71 7.32
CA GLU A 482 22.54 18.05 7.22
C GLU A 482 22.13 19.03 8.32
N ILE A 483 21.32 20.03 7.97
CA ILE A 483 20.62 20.84 8.96
C ILE A 483 19.35 20.11 9.35
N ASP A 484 19.25 19.69 10.61
CA ASP A 484 18.09 18.98 11.13
C ASP A 484 16.94 19.96 11.39
N ASN A 485 15.86 19.88 10.61
CA ASN A 485 14.66 20.71 10.75
C ASN A 485 13.96 20.51 12.11
N GLY A 486 14.14 19.35 12.72
CA GLY A 486 13.58 19.06 14.03
C GLY A 486 14.27 19.78 15.19
N LEU A 487 15.31 20.57 14.92
CA LEU A 487 16.05 21.30 15.95
C LEU A 487 15.63 22.77 15.97
N ALA A 488 15.30 23.28 17.13
CA ALA A 488 14.98 24.68 17.34
C ALA A 488 16.21 25.63 17.21
N VAL A 489 17.39 25.08 16.96
CA VAL A 489 18.67 25.80 16.79
C VAL A 489 19.30 25.34 15.50
N ASP A 490 19.81 26.27 14.69
CA ASP A 490 20.58 25.99 13.49
C ASP A 490 21.89 25.26 13.83
N ALA A 491 21.81 23.98 13.99
CA ALA A 491 22.97 23.12 14.20
C ALA A 491 23.11 22.21 12.97
N ALA A 492 24.12 22.48 12.13
CA ALA A 492 24.50 21.54 11.11
C ALA A 492 25.00 20.25 11.79
N ALA A 493 24.35 19.13 11.49
CA ALA A 493 24.84 17.82 11.87
C ALA A 493 26.18 17.57 11.15
N PRO A 494 27.15 16.89 11.75
CA PRO A 494 28.37 16.51 11.04
C PRO A 494 28.06 15.48 9.95
N PRO A 495 28.93 15.38 8.91
CA PRO A 495 28.76 14.40 7.84
C PRO A 495 28.52 13.00 8.37
N LEU A 496 27.53 12.33 7.82
CA LEU A 496 27.07 11.01 8.24
C LEU A 496 27.27 9.98 7.13
N LYS A 497 27.71 8.79 7.49
CA LYS A 497 27.64 7.58 6.66
C LYS A 497 26.85 6.52 7.38
N THR A 498 25.91 5.91 6.67
CA THR A 498 25.13 4.79 7.19
C THR A 498 25.25 3.57 6.28
N TYR A 499 25.50 2.42 6.88
CA TYR A 499 25.55 1.12 6.22
C TYR A 499 24.56 0.19 6.89
N GLN A 500 23.73 -0.45 6.09
CA GLN A 500 22.81 -1.47 6.58
C GLN A 500 22.88 -2.69 5.67
N ALA A 501 22.85 -3.88 6.25
CA ALA A 501 22.67 -5.12 5.53
C ALA A 501 21.72 -6.01 6.33
N GLY A 502 21.00 -6.91 5.68
CA GLY A 502 20.09 -7.77 6.40
C GLY A 502 19.46 -8.86 5.56
N LEU A 503 18.67 -9.65 6.25
CA LEU A 503 17.89 -10.74 5.68
C LEU A 503 16.41 -10.43 5.89
N GLY A 504 15.60 -10.79 4.89
CA GLY A 504 14.16 -10.67 4.94
C GLY A 504 13.48 -12.00 4.62
N VAL A 505 12.34 -12.22 5.25
CA VAL A 505 11.46 -13.34 4.92
C VAL A 505 10.04 -12.80 4.83
N ARG A 506 9.34 -13.12 3.74
CA ARG A 506 7.93 -12.79 3.56
C ARG A 506 7.14 -14.06 3.27
N ARG A 507 6.05 -14.25 3.98
CA ARG A 507 5.07 -15.29 3.67
C ARG A 507 3.85 -14.63 3.05
N GLN A 508 3.45 -15.11 1.87
CA GLN A 508 2.25 -14.68 1.17
C GLN A 508 1.18 -15.75 1.33
N GLY A 509 0.05 -15.39 1.91
CA GLY A 509 -1.17 -16.19 1.91
C GLY A 509 -2.20 -15.60 0.94
N ASN A 510 -3.39 -16.20 0.86
CA ASN A 510 -4.44 -15.77 -0.05
C ASN A 510 -4.97 -14.36 0.26
N ARG A 511 -5.12 -14.04 1.55
CA ARG A 511 -5.63 -12.74 2.02
C ARG A 511 -4.67 -12.02 2.95
N SER A 512 -3.56 -12.63 3.32
CA SER A 512 -2.65 -12.06 4.30
C SER A 512 -1.22 -12.24 3.87
N ALA A 513 -0.39 -11.25 4.13
CA ALA A 513 1.05 -11.33 4.01
C ALA A 513 1.71 -10.96 5.34
N ILE A 514 2.79 -11.65 5.67
CA ILE A 514 3.62 -11.34 6.83
C ILE A 514 5.06 -11.22 6.33
N LYS A 515 5.75 -10.15 6.73
CA LYS A 515 7.13 -9.89 6.39
C LYS A 515 7.95 -9.62 7.64
N PHE A 516 9.18 -10.16 7.68
CA PHE A 516 10.18 -9.86 8.71
C PHE A 516 11.51 -9.54 8.06
N ASP A 517 12.11 -8.42 8.44
CA ASP A 517 13.47 -8.04 8.06
C ASP A 517 14.30 -7.84 9.33
N ILE A 518 15.54 -8.30 9.31
CA ILE A 518 16.50 -8.13 10.42
C ILE A 518 17.89 -7.86 9.86
N GLY A 519 18.61 -6.96 10.50
CA GLY A 519 20.01 -6.74 10.12
C GLY A 519 20.71 -5.66 10.96
N PRO A 520 22.05 -5.67 10.98
CA PRO A 520 22.83 -4.58 11.54
C PRO A 520 22.75 -3.33 10.67
N CYS A 521 22.79 -2.17 11.34
CA CYS A 521 22.92 -0.87 10.72
C CYS A 521 24.00 -0.08 11.49
N PHE A 522 24.86 0.60 10.77
CA PHE A 522 26.01 1.33 11.32
C PHE A 522 25.94 2.78 10.92
N SER A 523 25.84 3.69 11.89
CA SER A 523 25.92 5.13 11.69
C SER A 523 27.30 5.63 12.11
N ARG A 524 28.00 6.31 11.20
CA ARG A 524 29.36 6.83 11.40
C ARG A 524 29.40 8.31 11.08
N TYR A 525 29.75 9.11 12.06
CA TYR A 525 29.86 10.56 11.92
C TYR A 525 31.32 10.98 11.73
N LYS A 526 31.56 11.87 10.77
CA LYS A 526 32.87 12.49 10.58
C LYS A 526 32.95 13.77 11.44
N LEU A 527 33.39 13.62 12.70
CA LEU A 527 33.54 14.73 13.61
C LEU A 527 34.76 15.59 13.25
N HIS A 528 34.60 16.92 13.31
CA HIS A 528 35.71 17.85 13.11
C HIS A 528 36.52 17.99 14.43
N PRO A 529 37.87 17.98 14.42
CA PRO A 529 38.69 18.01 15.63
C PRO A 529 38.50 19.25 16.52
N LYS A 530 37.99 20.35 15.97
CA LYS A 530 37.75 21.62 16.69
C LYS A 530 36.28 21.80 17.08
N ARG A 531 35.50 20.74 17.05
CA ARG A 531 34.07 20.80 17.33
C ARG A 531 33.80 21.05 18.81
N ASN A 532 32.65 21.69 19.08
CA ASN A 532 32.10 21.80 20.43
C ASN A 532 31.77 20.41 20.98
N THR A 533 32.43 19.99 22.06
CA THR A 533 32.26 18.68 22.70
C THR A 533 30.89 18.49 23.34
N ASP A 534 30.09 19.56 23.49
CA ASP A 534 28.74 19.48 24.05
C ASP A 534 27.82 18.53 23.26
N PHE A 535 28.06 18.36 21.95
CA PHE A 535 27.27 17.53 21.04
C PHE A 535 27.84 16.13 20.78
N ASP A 536 28.94 15.73 21.43
CA ASP A 536 29.60 14.45 21.16
C ASP A 536 28.70 13.25 21.46
N GLN A 537 27.78 13.38 22.40
CA GLN A 537 26.82 12.33 22.71
C GLN A 537 25.70 12.24 21.64
N LEU A 538 25.31 13.37 21.03
CA LEU A 538 24.28 13.39 19.99
C LEU A 538 24.78 12.73 18.71
N TYR A 539 25.98 13.10 18.28
CA TYR A 539 26.55 12.70 16.99
C TYR A 539 27.67 11.66 17.12
N ARG A 540 27.56 10.75 18.10
CA ARG A 540 28.48 9.64 18.22
C ARG A 540 28.16 8.53 17.22
N ASP A 541 29.17 7.75 16.91
CA ASP A 541 28.99 6.51 16.13
C ASP A 541 28.07 5.55 16.89
N ARG A 542 27.17 4.90 16.15
CA ARG A 542 26.25 3.89 16.69
C ARG A 542 26.20 2.65 15.82
N ASP A 543 26.13 1.53 16.52
CA ASP A 543 25.79 0.23 15.96
C ASP A 543 24.36 -0.08 16.37
N TRP A 544 23.50 -0.28 15.39
CA TRP A 544 22.08 -0.52 15.56
C TRP A 544 21.72 -1.94 15.17
N LEU A 545 20.76 -2.52 15.86
CA LEU A 545 19.97 -3.62 15.35
C LEU A 545 18.70 -3.04 14.72
N SER A 546 18.47 -3.33 13.44
CA SER A 546 17.27 -2.97 12.71
C SER A 546 16.35 -4.19 12.62
N LEU A 547 15.12 -4.04 13.03
CA LEU A 547 14.04 -5.03 12.96
C LEU A 547 12.86 -4.40 12.25
N GLN A 548 12.21 -5.13 11.35
CA GLN A 548 10.94 -4.73 10.75
C GLN A 548 10.01 -5.94 10.67
N ALA A 549 8.77 -5.75 11.03
CA ALA A 549 7.69 -6.71 10.85
C ALA A 549 6.51 -6.00 10.21
N ALA A 550 5.98 -6.53 9.13
CA ALA A 550 4.79 -6.03 8.48
C ALA A 550 3.74 -7.13 8.34
N PHE A 551 2.50 -6.78 8.57
CA PHE A 551 1.33 -7.62 8.39
C PHE A 551 0.32 -6.89 7.52
N GLN A 552 -0.19 -7.56 6.49
CA GLN A 552 -1.19 -7.05 5.56
C GLN A 552 -2.34 -8.04 5.50
N HIS A 553 -3.57 -7.55 5.50
CA HIS A 553 -4.77 -8.37 5.40
C HIS A 553 -5.83 -7.71 4.52
N GLN A 554 -6.44 -8.49 3.60
CA GLN A 554 -7.59 -8.09 2.80
C GLN A 554 -8.86 -8.74 3.34
N PHE A 555 -9.91 -7.95 3.48
CA PHE A 555 -11.21 -8.37 4.01
C PHE A 555 -12.18 -8.76 2.91
#